data_f89242a61b2c00b48af979a6520ba51f
#
_entry.id   f89242a61b2c00b48af979a6520ba51f
#
_cell.length_a   1.000
_cell.length_b   1.000
_cell.length_c   1.000
_cell.angle_alpha   90.00
_cell.angle_beta   90.00
_cell.angle_gamma   90.00
#
_symmetry.space_group_name_H-M   'P 1'
#
loop_
_entity.id
_entity.type
_entity.pdbx_description
1 polymer ?
#
loop_
_entity_poly.entity_id
_entity_poly.type
_entity_poly.pdbx_seq_one_letter_code
_entity_poly.pdbx_strand_id
1 'polypeptide(L)'
;PVLSGLMWVAARNNGRLNVLDYGGSLGTSYFQNRKFIEALEQIRWNVVEQSHYVEAGQTHLQDHQLRFFKSIEECMVENEPNVILLSSVLQYLEDPSYLIKKLSVSKATCLIIDRTPFSSSGVDRLLVQKVSPPIYSASYPIWIFSMSKFLHILEPDWCLIAEYQSPEGYVNSTNGFEFSFQGLLLELRK
;
A
#
# COMPACT_ATOMS: atom_id res chain seq x y z
N PRO A 1 -12.30 3.70 1.03
CA PRO A 1 -11.31 4.74 0.64
C PRO A 1 -10.38 4.26 -0.47
N VAL A 2 -9.76 3.06 -0.37
CA VAL A 2 -8.89 2.51 -1.44
C VAL A 2 -9.65 2.47 -2.77
N LEU A 3 -10.85 1.91 -2.81
CA LEU A 3 -11.69 1.90 -4.01
C LEU A 3 -11.90 3.31 -4.59
N SER A 4 -12.14 4.31 -3.75
CA SER A 4 -12.33 5.70 -4.23
C SER A 4 -11.06 6.23 -4.91
N GLY A 5 -9.88 5.95 -4.36
CA GLY A 5 -8.60 6.30 -4.96
C GLY A 5 -8.38 5.58 -6.30
N LEU A 6 -8.65 4.27 -6.36
CA LEU A 6 -8.55 3.48 -7.60
C LEU A 6 -9.47 4.02 -8.69
N MET A 7 -10.74 4.32 -8.36
CA MET A 7 -11.72 4.87 -9.31
C MET A 7 -11.34 6.29 -9.76
N TRP A 8 -10.77 7.12 -8.86
CA TRP A 8 -10.26 8.43 -9.20
C TRP A 8 -9.12 8.37 -10.21
N VAL A 9 -8.18 7.41 -10.04
CA VAL A 9 -7.11 7.17 -11.00
C VAL A 9 -7.67 6.67 -12.34
N ALA A 10 -8.58 5.71 -12.33
CA ALA A 10 -9.19 5.17 -13.55
C ALA A 10 -9.92 6.26 -14.35
N ALA A 11 -10.68 7.13 -13.67
CA ALA A 11 -11.39 8.26 -14.30
C ALA A 11 -10.43 9.23 -15.03
N ARG A 12 -9.24 9.45 -14.47
CA ARG A 12 -8.20 10.33 -15.06
C ARG A 12 -7.36 9.65 -16.14
N ASN A 13 -7.51 8.32 -16.33
CA ASN A 13 -6.76 7.51 -17.27
C ASN A 13 -7.67 6.80 -18.29
N ASN A 14 -8.81 7.41 -18.65
CA ASN A 14 -9.75 6.88 -19.63
C ASN A 14 -10.24 5.46 -19.30
N GLY A 15 -10.55 5.19 -18.03
CA GLY A 15 -10.99 3.88 -17.56
C GLY A 15 -9.89 2.83 -17.43
N ARG A 16 -8.61 3.23 -17.50
CA ARG A 16 -7.48 2.31 -17.40
C ARG A 16 -6.92 2.34 -15.99
N LEU A 17 -6.77 1.17 -15.40
CA LEU A 17 -6.22 0.97 -14.06
C LEU A 17 -5.09 -0.05 -14.12
N ASN A 18 -3.86 0.40 -13.87
CA ASN A 18 -2.68 -0.44 -13.80
C ASN A 18 -2.03 -0.25 -12.42
N VAL A 19 -2.29 -1.19 -11.52
CA VAL A 19 -1.89 -1.14 -10.10
C VAL A 19 -0.57 -1.87 -9.90
N LEU A 20 0.37 -1.25 -9.19
CA LEU A 20 1.46 -1.93 -8.51
C LEU A 20 1.08 -2.04 -7.03
N ASP A 21 0.78 -3.25 -6.57
CA ASP A 21 0.36 -3.59 -5.20
C ASP A 21 1.56 -4.22 -4.47
N TYR A 22 2.32 -3.40 -3.75
CA TYR A 22 3.52 -3.88 -3.04
C TYR A 22 3.15 -4.43 -1.66
N GLY A 23 3.53 -5.66 -1.39
CA GLY A 23 3.11 -6.38 -0.18
C GLY A 23 1.64 -6.81 -0.23
N GLY A 24 1.09 -7.01 -1.44
CA GLY A 24 -0.33 -7.33 -1.66
C GLY A 24 -0.73 -8.76 -1.33
N SER A 25 0.17 -9.56 -0.72
CA SER A 25 -0.05 -10.97 -0.36
C SER A 25 -0.53 -11.78 -1.58
N LEU A 26 -1.61 -12.49 -1.48
CA LEU A 26 -2.25 -13.25 -2.57
C LEU A 26 -3.27 -12.43 -3.37
N GLY A 27 -3.12 -11.10 -3.44
CA GLY A 27 -4.03 -10.22 -4.16
C GLY A 27 -5.28 -9.83 -3.38
N THR A 28 -5.20 -9.76 -2.06
CA THR A 28 -6.35 -9.45 -1.18
C THR A 28 -7.07 -8.18 -1.61
N SER A 29 -6.33 -7.10 -1.86
CA SER A 29 -6.89 -5.82 -2.30
C SER A 29 -7.57 -5.91 -3.68
N TYR A 30 -7.02 -6.70 -4.60
CA TYR A 30 -7.64 -6.96 -5.89
C TYR A 30 -8.99 -7.64 -5.72
N PHE A 31 -9.06 -8.76 -5.00
CA PHE A 31 -10.31 -9.51 -4.82
C PHE A 31 -11.38 -8.71 -4.08
N GLN A 32 -11.01 -7.89 -3.11
CA GLN A 32 -11.94 -7.01 -2.40
C GLN A 32 -12.57 -5.95 -3.32
N ASN A 33 -11.82 -5.45 -4.31
CA ASN A 33 -12.27 -4.37 -5.19
C ASN A 33 -12.73 -4.85 -6.57
N ARG A 34 -12.44 -6.10 -6.97
CA ARG A 34 -12.65 -6.65 -8.29
C ARG A 34 -14.04 -6.35 -8.87
N LYS A 35 -15.09 -6.61 -8.08
CA LYS A 35 -16.49 -6.41 -8.52
C LYS A 35 -16.80 -4.96 -8.91
N PHE A 36 -16.11 -4.00 -8.31
CA PHE A 36 -16.36 -2.57 -8.54
C PHE A 36 -15.54 -2.01 -9.70
N ILE A 37 -14.41 -2.65 -10.02
CA ILE A 37 -13.50 -2.21 -11.08
C ILE A 37 -13.69 -2.99 -12.39
N GLU A 38 -14.41 -4.11 -12.39
CA GLU A 38 -14.58 -5.00 -13.56
C GLU A 38 -15.19 -4.33 -14.81
N ALA A 39 -15.92 -3.21 -14.62
CA ALA A 39 -16.49 -2.42 -15.71
C ALA A 39 -15.51 -1.42 -16.34
N LEU A 40 -14.27 -1.31 -15.85
CA LEU A 40 -13.27 -0.43 -16.41
C LEU A 40 -12.75 -0.94 -17.76
N GLU A 41 -12.29 -0.03 -18.61
CA GLU A 41 -11.77 -0.33 -19.95
C GLU A 41 -10.59 -1.31 -19.93
N GLN A 42 -9.70 -1.13 -18.96
CA GLN A 42 -8.53 -1.99 -18.79
C GLN A 42 -8.12 -2.09 -17.33
N ILE A 43 -7.91 -3.32 -16.87
CA ILE A 43 -7.40 -3.59 -15.52
C ILE A 43 -6.12 -4.42 -15.64
N ARG A 44 -5.08 -3.98 -14.95
CA ARG A 44 -3.88 -4.75 -14.63
C ARG A 44 -3.58 -4.58 -13.16
N TRP A 45 -3.43 -5.68 -12.45
CA TRP A 45 -3.11 -5.68 -11.02
C TRP A 45 -1.86 -6.52 -10.81
N ASN A 46 -0.77 -5.86 -10.43
CA ASN A 46 0.55 -6.45 -10.32
C ASN A 46 0.96 -6.48 -8.87
N VAL A 47 0.89 -7.64 -8.25
CA VAL A 47 1.33 -7.86 -6.88
C VAL A 47 2.84 -8.08 -6.86
N VAL A 48 3.57 -7.30 -6.07
CA VAL A 48 4.99 -7.52 -5.79
C VAL A 48 5.12 -8.04 -4.38
N GLU A 49 5.64 -9.26 -4.21
CA GLU A 49 5.67 -9.97 -2.93
C GLU A 49 6.85 -10.93 -2.78
N GLN A 50 6.97 -11.51 -1.59
CA GLN A 50 7.96 -12.53 -1.27
C GLN A 50 7.77 -13.78 -2.13
N SER A 51 8.86 -14.47 -2.45
CA SER A 51 8.89 -15.57 -3.42
C SER A 51 7.83 -16.64 -3.19
N HIS A 52 7.58 -17.05 -1.94
CA HIS A 52 6.59 -18.08 -1.64
C HIS A 52 5.13 -17.64 -1.92
N TYR A 53 4.79 -16.34 -1.72
CA TYR A 53 3.50 -15.80 -2.12
C TYR A 53 3.40 -15.69 -3.64
N VAL A 54 4.47 -15.25 -4.30
CA VAL A 54 4.50 -15.15 -5.76
C VAL A 54 4.30 -16.52 -6.41
N GLU A 55 5.00 -17.55 -5.96
CA GLU A 55 4.88 -18.91 -6.47
C GLU A 55 3.46 -19.47 -6.27
N ALA A 56 2.86 -19.27 -5.11
CA ALA A 56 1.48 -19.66 -4.85
C ALA A 56 0.48 -18.85 -5.71
N GLY A 57 0.67 -17.54 -5.82
CA GLY A 57 -0.16 -16.66 -6.64
C GLY A 57 -0.11 -17.00 -8.12
N GLN A 58 1.09 -17.22 -8.67
CA GLN A 58 1.28 -17.65 -10.06
C GLN A 58 0.66 -19.00 -10.35
N THR A 59 0.72 -19.93 -9.39
CA THR A 59 0.19 -21.29 -9.56
C THR A 59 -1.34 -21.35 -9.48
N HIS A 60 -1.95 -20.56 -8.60
CA HIS A 60 -3.35 -20.77 -8.22
C HIS A 60 -4.30 -19.61 -8.52
N LEU A 61 -3.79 -18.38 -8.70
CA LEU A 61 -4.61 -17.17 -8.72
C LEU A 61 -4.38 -16.27 -9.93
N GLN A 62 -3.21 -16.34 -10.55
CA GLN A 62 -2.83 -15.48 -11.66
C GLN A 62 -3.74 -15.67 -12.87
N ASP A 63 -4.13 -14.55 -13.48
CA ASP A 63 -4.91 -14.54 -14.71
C ASP A 63 -4.44 -13.40 -15.65
N HIS A 64 -5.27 -12.98 -16.60
CA HIS A 64 -4.96 -11.89 -17.53
C HIS A 64 -4.97 -10.50 -16.88
N GLN A 65 -5.57 -10.34 -15.70
CA GLN A 65 -5.64 -9.09 -14.95
C GLN A 65 -4.72 -9.09 -13.73
N LEU A 66 -4.65 -10.20 -12.98
CA LEU A 66 -3.87 -10.35 -11.76
C LEU A 66 -2.56 -11.07 -12.03
N ARG A 67 -1.43 -10.43 -11.77
CA ARG A 67 -0.08 -10.96 -11.96
C ARG A 67 0.75 -10.83 -10.68
N PHE A 68 1.77 -11.70 -10.53
CA PHE A 68 2.64 -11.73 -9.35
C PHE A 68 4.10 -11.66 -9.77
N PHE A 69 4.89 -10.82 -9.08
CA PHE A 69 6.28 -10.51 -9.37
C PHE A 69 7.12 -10.57 -8.08
N LYS A 70 8.38 -10.99 -8.21
CA LYS A 70 9.31 -11.10 -7.06
C LYS A 70 9.98 -9.76 -6.72
N SER A 71 9.97 -8.80 -7.63
CA SER A 71 10.55 -7.48 -7.41
C SER A 71 9.82 -6.38 -8.18
N ILE A 72 10.02 -5.13 -7.74
CA ILE A 72 9.52 -3.94 -8.44
C ILE A 72 10.13 -3.86 -9.85
N GLU A 73 11.41 -4.16 -9.98
CA GLU A 73 12.13 -4.12 -11.25
C GLU A 73 11.52 -5.10 -12.26
N GLU A 74 11.29 -6.35 -11.85
CA GLU A 74 10.64 -7.36 -12.67
C GLU A 74 9.26 -6.90 -13.12
N CYS A 75 8.46 -6.35 -12.22
CA CYS A 75 7.15 -5.80 -12.52
C CYS A 75 7.24 -4.65 -13.53
N MET A 76 8.17 -3.71 -13.35
CA MET A 76 8.32 -2.52 -14.19
C MET A 76 8.83 -2.79 -15.60
N VAL A 77 9.52 -3.90 -15.82
CA VAL A 77 9.93 -4.33 -17.17
C VAL A 77 8.70 -4.63 -18.05
N GLU A 78 7.69 -5.24 -17.46
CA GLU A 78 6.47 -5.67 -18.17
C GLU A 78 5.32 -4.65 -18.09
N ASN A 79 5.36 -3.74 -17.10
CA ASN A 79 4.21 -2.89 -16.76
C ASN A 79 4.62 -1.44 -16.52
N GLU A 80 3.71 -0.51 -16.88
CA GLU A 80 3.79 0.90 -16.49
C GLU A 80 2.60 1.22 -15.57
N PRO A 81 2.72 1.03 -14.25
CA PRO A 81 1.63 1.30 -13.32
C PRO A 81 1.26 2.79 -13.33
N ASN A 82 -0.03 3.09 -13.25
CA ASN A 82 -0.53 4.45 -13.06
C ASN A 82 -0.90 4.73 -11.60
N VAL A 83 -0.95 3.68 -10.76
CA VAL A 83 -1.14 3.79 -9.33
C VAL A 83 -0.28 2.77 -8.58
N ILE A 84 0.27 3.22 -7.45
CA ILE A 84 0.95 2.37 -6.47
C ILE A 84 0.04 2.23 -5.26
N LEU A 85 -0.14 1.01 -4.79
CA LEU A 85 -0.86 0.69 -3.56
C LEU A 85 0.11 0.11 -2.52
N LEU A 86 0.14 0.72 -1.33
CA LEU A 86 0.89 0.27 -0.16
C LEU A 86 -0.12 0.07 0.99
N SER A 87 -0.76 -1.09 1.04
CA SER A 87 -1.78 -1.36 2.05
C SER A 87 -1.25 -2.29 3.14
N SER A 88 -1.12 -1.76 4.37
CA SER A 88 -0.64 -2.52 5.55
C SER A 88 0.74 -3.17 5.35
N VAL A 89 1.67 -2.49 4.72
CA VAL A 89 3.01 -3.02 4.41
C VAL A 89 4.14 -2.16 4.99
N LEU A 90 4.05 -0.83 4.90
CA LEU A 90 5.14 0.09 5.25
C LEU A 90 5.64 -0.10 6.68
N GLN A 91 4.74 -0.37 7.61
CA GLN A 91 5.06 -0.53 9.03
C GLN A 91 5.88 -1.78 9.35
N TYR A 92 6.01 -2.72 8.41
CA TYR A 92 6.77 -3.97 8.60
C TYR A 92 8.10 -4.00 7.85
N LEU A 93 8.42 -2.94 7.11
CA LEU A 93 9.66 -2.85 6.35
C LEU A 93 10.82 -2.38 7.24
N GLU A 94 12.01 -2.86 6.97
CA GLU A 94 13.23 -2.40 7.63
C GLU A 94 13.54 -0.93 7.27
N ASP A 95 13.43 -0.57 5.99
CA ASP A 95 13.60 0.80 5.49
C ASP A 95 12.45 1.24 4.58
N PRO A 96 11.34 1.75 5.16
CA PRO A 96 10.21 2.26 4.39
C PRO A 96 10.57 3.46 3.51
N SER A 97 11.52 4.30 3.95
CA SER A 97 11.93 5.50 3.21
C SER A 97 12.64 5.16 1.91
N TYR A 98 13.44 4.11 1.91
CA TYR A 98 14.08 3.59 0.71
C TYR A 98 13.04 3.12 -0.32
N LEU A 99 12.02 2.37 0.13
CA LEU A 99 10.95 1.92 -0.76
C LEU A 99 10.21 3.11 -1.38
N ILE A 100 9.83 4.11 -0.60
CA ILE A 100 9.13 5.31 -1.09
C ILE A 100 9.95 6.01 -2.16
N LYS A 101 11.24 6.25 -1.93
CA LYS A 101 12.15 6.86 -2.93
C LYS A 101 12.28 6.02 -4.19
N LYS A 102 12.37 4.70 -4.06
CA LYS A 102 12.41 3.78 -5.20
C LYS A 102 11.14 3.83 -6.05
N LEU A 103 9.98 4.00 -5.41
CA LEU A 103 8.70 4.09 -6.10
C LEU A 103 8.46 5.46 -6.75
N SER A 104 9.04 6.55 -6.23
CA SER A 104 8.91 7.89 -6.79
C SER A 104 9.51 8.03 -8.19
N VAL A 105 10.46 7.18 -8.57
CA VAL A 105 11.03 7.17 -9.94
C VAL A 105 10.17 6.41 -10.95
N SER A 106 9.05 5.81 -10.52
CA SER A 106 8.10 5.17 -11.41
C SER A 106 7.28 6.18 -12.20
N LYS A 107 6.60 5.73 -13.25
CA LYS A 107 5.66 6.57 -14.01
C LYS A 107 4.27 6.68 -13.35
N ALA A 108 4.08 6.08 -12.18
CA ALA A 108 2.82 6.14 -11.46
C ALA A 108 2.50 7.58 -11.07
N THR A 109 1.29 8.00 -11.37
CA THR A 109 0.82 9.37 -11.08
C THR A 109 0.11 9.47 -9.73
N CYS A 110 -0.17 8.33 -9.09
CA CYS A 110 -0.87 8.25 -7.82
C CYS A 110 -0.21 7.22 -6.89
N LEU A 111 -0.15 7.57 -5.60
CA LEU A 111 0.25 6.69 -4.51
C LEU A 111 -0.90 6.61 -3.50
N ILE A 112 -1.36 5.40 -3.23
CA ILE A 112 -2.34 5.09 -2.19
C ILE A 112 -1.62 4.37 -1.06
N ILE A 113 -1.57 4.98 0.10
CA ILE A 113 -1.11 4.37 1.34
C ILE A 113 -2.36 4.04 2.16
N ASP A 114 -2.46 2.83 2.66
CA ASP A 114 -3.63 2.39 3.41
C ASP A 114 -3.24 1.57 4.63
N ARG A 115 -4.04 1.63 5.70
CA ARG A 115 -3.84 0.88 6.94
C ARG A 115 -2.41 0.97 7.50
N THR A 116 -1.91 2.21 7.53
CA THR A 116 -0.58 2.52 8.06
C THR A 116 -0.73 3.27 9.39
N PRO A 117 0.00 2.88 10.44
CA PRO A 117 -0.16 3.49 11.75
C PRO A 117 0.62 4.80 11.85
N PHE A 118 -0.08 5.87 12.22
CA PHE A 118 0.45 7.20 12.41
C PHE A 118 0.16 7.76 13.79
N SER A 119 1.09 8.58 14.29
CA SER A 119 0.94 9.37 15.52
C SER A 119 1.25 10.83 15.29
N SER A 120 0.76 11.69 16.16
CA SER A 120 1.09 13.12 16.21
C SER A 120 2.35 13.44 17.02
N SER A 121 3.09 12.42 17.49
CA SER A 121 4.18 12.59 18.47
C SER A 121 5.44 13.29 17.94
N GLY A 122 5.53 13.58 16.65
CA GLY A 122 6.72 14.19 16.02
C GLY A 122 7.93 13.26 15.89
N VAL A 123 7.87 12.01 16.38
CA VAL A 123 8.93 11.00 16.28
C VAL A 123 8.37 9.65 15.89
N ASP A 124 9.10 8.96 15.01
CA ASP A 124 8.79 7.58 14.66
C ASP A 124 9.13 6.65 15.82
N ARG A 125 8.35 5.61 16.01
CA ARG A 125 8.58 4.63 17.07
C ARG A 125 8.52 3.22 16.50
N LEU A 126 9.46 2.39 16.94
CA LEU A 126 9.43 0.96 16.70
C LEU A 126 8.85 0.28 17.95
N LEU A 127 7.72 -0.38 17.76
CA LEU A 127 7.04 -1.14 18.82
C LEU A 127 7.06 -2.64 18.49
N VAL A 128 6.62 -3.47 19.42
CA VAL A 128 6.39 -4.90 19.19
C VAL A 128 4.89 -5.14 19.15
N GLN A 129 4.40 -5.54 18.00
CA GLN A 129 3.03 -6.01 17.84
C GLN A 129 2.95 -7.47 18.28
N LYS A 130 2.01 -7.75 19.20
CA LYS A 130 1.66 -9.12 19.60
C LYS A 130 0.29 -9.47 19.06
N VAL A 131 0.21 -10.57 18.33
CA VAL A 131 -1.04 -11.14 17.84
C VAL A 131 -1.36 -12.34 18.72
N SER A 132 -2.59 -12.40 19.20
CA SER A 132 -3.06 -13.46 20.13
C SER A 132 -4.11 -14.35 19.45
N PRO A 133 -4.28 -15.61 19.91
CA PRO A 133 -5.42 -16.41 19.49
C PRO A 133 -6.75 -15.67 19.68
N PRO A 134 -7.77 -15.92 18.85
CA PRO A 134 -7.87 -17.00 17.86
C PRO A 134 -7.24 -16.72 16.48
N ILE A 135 -6.66 -15.53 16.25
CA ILE A 135 -6.09 -15.19 14.92
C ILE A 135 -4.87 -16.09 14.66
N TYR A 136 -3.77 -15.84 15.34
CA TYR A 136 -2.56 -16.68 15.41
C TYR A 136 -1.65 -16.12 16.51
N SER A 137 -0.68 -16.91 16.96
CA SER A 137 0.30 -16.42 17.95
C SER A 137 1.55 -15.96 17.22
N ALA A 138 1.83 -14.66 17.27
CA ALA A 138 3.03 -14.06 16.68
C ALA A 138 3.47 -12.79 17.42
N SER A 139 4.74 -12.44 17.24
CA SER A 139 5.32 -11.21 17.76
C SER A 139 6.34 -10.70 16.76
N TYR A 140 6.19 -9.45 16.30
CA TYR A 140 7.06 -8.84 15.32
C TYR A 140 7.13 -7.31 15.48
N PRO A 141 8.22 -6.68 15.02
CA PRO A 141 8.35 -5.23 15.07
C PRO A 141 7.34 -4.55 14.16
N ILE A 142 6.88 -3.37 14.60
CA ILE A 142 5.99 -2.50 13.83
C ILE A 142 6.43 -1.05 14.00
N TRP A 143 6.59 -0.33 12.91
CA TRP A 143 6.78 1.10 12.92
C TRP A 143 5.45 1.81 13.18
N ILE A 144 5.48 2.81 14.05
CA ILE A 144 4.46 3.84 14.17
C ILE A 144 5.08 5.14 13.69
N PHE A 145 4.63 5.63 12.55
CA PHE A 145 5.22 6.81 11.93
C PHE A 145 4.71 8.10 12.55
N SER A 146 5.59 9.09 12.64
CA SER A 146 5.15 10.46 12.85
C SER A 146 4.52 10.99 11.55
N MET A 147 3.25 11.37 11.58
CA MET A 147 2.55 11.89 10.40
C MET A 147 3.31 13.06 9.77
N SER A 148 3.77 14.02 10.57
CA SER A 148 4.49 15.20 10.07
C SER A 148 5.80 14.85 9.36
N LYS A 149 6.59 13.93 9.94
CA LYS A 149 7.84 13.47 9.29
C LYS A 149 7.57 12.67 8.04
N PHE A 150 6.57 11.82 8.07
CA PHE A 150 6.22 10.97 6.94
C PHE A 150 5.76 11.82 5.73
N LEU A 151 4.90 12.80 5.96
CA LEU A 151 4.51 13.76 4.93
C LEU A 151 5.70 14.56 4.39
N HIS A 152 6.64 14.96 5.25
CA HIS A 152 7.85 15.66 4.82
C HIS A 152 8.75 14.81 3.90
N ILE A 153 8.81 13.48 4.12
CA ILE A 153 9.54 12.56 3.22
C ILE A 153 8.86 12.47 1.85
N LEU A 154 7.54 12.54 1.82
CA LEU A 154 6.75 12.44 0.58
C LEU A 154 6.74 13.76 -0.20
N GLU A 155 6.79 14.92 0.49
CA GLU A 155 6.59 16.25 -0.08
C GLU A 155 7.45 16.59 -1.32
N PRO A 156 8.71 16.15 -1.47
CA PRO A 156 9.48 16.44 -2.67
C PRO A 156 8.83 15.91 -3.95
N ASP A 157 8.25 14.72 -3.89
CA ASP A 157 7.73 14.01 -5.06
C ASP A 157 6.20 13.97 -5.11
N TRP A 158 5.53 14.04 -3.97
CA TRP A 158 4.10 13.78 -3.84
C TRP A 158 3.33 14.92 -3.22
N CYS A 159 2.09 15.15 -3.70
CA CYS A 159 1.13 16.09 -3.15
C CYS A 159 0.00 15.32 -2.47
N LEU A 160 -0.27 15.58 -1.19
CA LEU A 160 -1.39 14.98 -0.47
C LEU A 160 -2.72 15.52 -1.02
N ILE A 161 -3.58 14.60 -1.48
CA ILE A 161 -4.92 14.88 -2.01
C ILE A 161 -5.99 14.63 -0.96
N ALA A 162 -5.86 13.52 -0.21
CA ALA A 162 -6.80 13.17 0.84
C ALA A 162 -6.14 12.32 1.92
N GLU A 163 -6.63 12.48 3.14
CA GLU A 163 -6.34 11.67 4.31
C GLU A 163 -7.64 11.03 4.81
N TYR A 164 -7.57 9.79 5.28
CA TYR A 164 -8.75 9.09 5.81
C TYR A 164 -8.38 8.13 6.94
N GLN A 165 -9.36 7.86 7.81
CA GLN A 165 -9.23 6.85 8.85
C GLN A 165 -9.43 5.46 8.26
N SER A 166 -8.58 4.53 8.66
CA SER A 166 -8.73 3.10 8.33
C SER A 166 -9.64 2.40 9.34
N PRO A 167 -10.25 1.26 8.97
CA PRO A 167 -11.17 0.52 9.84
C PRO A 167 -10.55 0.05 11.16
N GLU A 168 -9.23 -0.11 11.21
CA GLU A 168 -8.48 -0.47 12.41
C GLU A 168 -8.56 0.60 13.51
N GLY A 169 -8.82 1.85 13.12
CA GLY A 169 -9.11 2.95 14.03
C GLY A 169 -7.96 3.35 14.95
N TYR A 170 -8.33 3.81 16.14
CA TYR A 170 -7.39 4.26 17.19
C TYR A 170 -6.90 3.12 18.04
N VAL A 171 -5.63 3.16 18.40
CA VAL A 171 -4.97 2.21 19.28
C VAL A 171 -4.29 2.96 20.42
N ASN A 172 -4.55 2.49 21.67
CA ASN A 172 -3.80 2.89 22.84
C ASN A 172 -2.91 1.70 23.22
N SER A 173 -1.61 1.87 23.12
CA SER A 173 -0.65 0.83 23.45
C SER A 173 -0.57 0.61 24.96
N THR A 174 -0.06 -0.54 25.39
CA THR A 174 0.05 -0.91 26.81
C THR A 174 0.90 0.05 27.65
N ASN A 175 1.75 0.85 27.01
CA ASN A 175 2.56 1.89 27.65
C ASN A 175 1.97 3.31 27.50
N GLY A 176 0.67 3.43 27.11
CA GLY A 176 -0.04 4.69 27.00
C GLY A 176 0.29 5.52 25.75
N PHE A 177 0.99 4.95 24.78
CA PHE A 177 1.27 5.64 23.51
C PHE A 177 0.09 5.46 22.54
N GLU A 178 -0.43 6.58 22.03
CA GLU A 178 -1.60 6.62 21.16
C GLU A 178 -1.20 6.79 19.70
N PHE A 179 -1.85 6.05 18.81
CA PHE A 179 -1.72 6.16 17.36
C PHE A 179 -3.01 5.70 16.68
N SER A 180 -3.14 5.98 15.39
CA SER A 180 -4.28 5.50 14.60
C SER A 180 -3.83 4.97 13.26
N PHE A 181 -4.57 3.99 12.74
CA PHE A 181 -4.38 3.54 11.37
C PHE A 181 -5.09 4.47 10.41
N GLN A 182 -4.35 4.94 9.42
CA GLN A 182 -4.84 5.93 8.46
C GLN A 182 -4.41 5.54 7.05
N GLY A 183 -5.00 6.19 6.08
CA GLY A 183 -4.58 6.13 4.69
C GLY A 183 -4.42 7.51 4.08
N LEU A 184 -3.58 7.57 3.07
CA LEU A 184 -3.23 8.78 2.32
C LEU A 184 -3.42 8.52 0.83
N LEU A 185 -4.05 9.44 0.15
CA LEU A 185 -4.11 9.50 -1.31
C LEU A 185 -3.20 10.64 -1.77
N LEU A 186 -2.22 10.32 -2.59
CA LEU A 186 -1.23 11.29 -3.06
C LEU A 186 -1.14 11.28 -4.59
N GLU A 187 -0.87 12.45 -5.16
CA GLU A 187 -0.60 12.64 -6.58
C GLU A 187 0.87 13.04 -6.79
N LEU A 188 1.51 12.49 -7.82
CA LEU A 188 2.87 12.84 -8.18
C LEU A 188 2.94 14.33 -8.58
N ARG A 189 3.88 15.06 -8.03
CA ARG A 189 4.14 16.47 -8.42
C ARG A 189 4.64 16.50 -9.87
N LYS A 190 4.11 17.47 -10.64
CA LYS A 190 4.53 17.74 -12.03
C LYS A 190 5.70 18.70 -12.05
#